data_96a8de05cd44f185381540a8be697a21
#
_entry.id   96a8de05cd44f185381540a8be697a21
#
_cell.length_a   1.000
_cell.length_b   1.000
_cell.length_c   1.000
_cell.angle_alpha   90.00
_cell.angle_beta   90.00
_cell.angle_gamma   90.00
#
_symmetry.space_group_name_H-M   'P 1'
#
loop_
_entity.id
_entity.type
_entity.pdbx_description
1 polymer ?
#
loop_
_entity_poly.entity_id
_entity_poly.type
_entity_poly.pdbx_seq_one_letter_code
_entity_poly.pdbx_strand_id
1 'polypeptide(L)'
;MSNRVFVPVLFAALLSACATRGAVDETPVQADSTLGTFCDRLPRPEFAALDKHGASDDWFEVYEVRPGTFAIYEPWQWQEVISWLIVGDTRALIFDNGNGIADIRSVVDRLTGLPLTVTNSHRHADHVGGNHAFVEILSTMDDFAIARSQGLPYEAVADEVSPQALCHGLPDGYQALSHRLRPYPLYDRVYDGARIELGGRVLEVIAIPGHTPDSIALLERASGYLWTGDTFYMGTIWLYAPETDFEDYRASKARLVALAPALTALFPAHNTPEANPVVLAQALAGFDAMRSGDIEAELAWPGTVTYPVGDFSFLVKQGAFDAR
;
A
#
# COMPACT_ATOMS: atom_id res chain seq x y z
N MET A 1 11.95 -4.01 -84.40
CA MET A 1 10.55 -4.37 -84.33
C MET A 1 10.35 -5.05 -82.98
N SER A 2 9.88 -4.32 -82.03
CA SER A 2 9.76 -4.80 -80.62
C SER A 2 8.29 -4.78 -80.21
N ASN A 3 7.73 -5.97 -80.03
CA ASN A 3 6.36 -6.15 -79.55
C ASN A 3 6.34 -6.03 -78.02
N ARG A 4 5.69 -5.01 -77.51
CA ARG A 4 5.33 -4.88 -76.08
C ARG A 4 3.94 -5.48 -75.87
N VAL A 5 3.89 -6.52 -75.03
CA VAL A 5 2.68 -7.13 -74.57
C VAL A 5 2.23 -6.37 -73.28
N PHE A 6 1.04 -5.78 -73.31
CA PHE A 6 0.39 -5.19 -72.14
C PHE A 6 -0.34 -6.29 -71.38
N VAL A 7 -0.05 -6.44 -70.08
CA VAL A 7 -0.81 -7.27 -69.14
C VAL A 7 -1.63 -6.34 -68.24
N PRO A 8 -2.96 -6.48 -68.17
CA PRO A 8 -3.74 -5.68 -67.25
C PRO A 8 -3.64 -6.21 -65.84
N VAL A 9 -3.26 -5.30 -64.92
CA VAL A 9 -3.26 -5.58 -63.47
C VAL A 9 -4.71 -5.40 -62.95
N LEU A 10 -5.30 -6.50 -62.51
CA LEU A 10 -6.59 -6.46 -61.77
C LEU A 10 -6.28 -5.96 -60.34
N PHE A 11 -6.86 -4.83 -59.99
CA PHE A 11 -6.95 -4.36 -58.60
C PHE A 11 -8.05 -5.15 -57.89
N ALA A 12 -7.69 -6.06 -57.01
CA ALA A 12 -8.61 -6.66 -56.06
C ALA A 12 -8.76 -5.70 -54.86
N ALA A 13 -9.93 -5.13 -54.74
CA ALA A 13 -10.31 -4.33 -53.55
C ALA A 13 -10.48 -5.27 -52.35
N LEU A 14 -9.54 -5.24 -51.43
CA LEU A 14 -9.67 -5.85 -50.09
C LEU A 14 -10.56 -4.94 -49.24
N LEU A 15 -11.81 -5.37 -49.05
CA LEU A 15 -12.72 -4.82 -48.04
C LEU A 15 -12.14 -5.13 -46.66
N SER A 16 -11.56 -4.10 -46.03
CA SER A 16 -11.13 -4.13 -44.63
C SER A 16 -12.39 -4.14 -43.77
N ALA A 17 -12.70 -5.28 -43.16
CA ALA A 17 -13.71 -5.36 -42.12
C ALA A 17 -13.19 -4.60 -40.90
N CYS A 18 -13.74 -3.40 -40.64
CA CYS A 18 -13.60 -2.72 -39.36
C CYS A 18 -14.27 -3.59 -38.28
N ALA A 19 -13.48 -4.33 -37.53
CA ALA A 19 -13.91 -4.89 -36.25
C ALA A 19 -14.14 -3.71 -35.30
N THR A 20 -15.40 -3.40 -35.04
CA THR A 20 -15.77 -2.53 -33.91
C THR A 20 -15.33 -3.19 -32.64
N ARG A 21 -14.20 -2.73 -32.07
CA ARG A 21 -13.88 -2.99 -30.66
C ARG A 21 -15.01 -2.38 -29.87
N GLY A 22 -15.77 -3.22 -29.18
CA GLY A 22 -16.74 -2.78 -28.19
C GLY A 22 -16.00 -1.87 -27.21
N ALA A 23 -16.48 -0.65 -27.07
CA ALA A 23 -16.08 0.22 -25.99
C ALA A 23 -16.43 -0.52 -24.70
N VAL A 24 -15.43 -0.85 -23.90
CA VAL A 24 -15.63 -1.23 -22.51
C VAL A 24 -16.17 0.04 -21.87
N ASP A 25 -17.41 -0.02 -21.42
CA ASP A 25 -18.07 1.06 -20.69
C ASP A 25 -17.38 1.13 -19.30
N GLU A 26 -16.27 1.85 -19.23
CA GLU A 26 -15.64 2.22 -17.96
C GLU A 26 -16.47 3.35 -17.36
N THR A 27 -17.62 3.00 -16.79
CA THR A 27 -18.28 3.89 -15.83
C THR A 27 -17.28 4.14 -14.68
N PRO A 28 -16.94 5.40 -14.38
CA PRO A 28 -16.15 5.73 -13.21
C PRO A 28 -16.82 5.08 -11.99
N VAL A 29 -16.06 4.35 -11.17
CA VAL A 29 -16.54 3.81 -9.91
C VAL A 29 -17.01 5.02 -9.09
N GLN A 30 -18.32 5.21 -8.97
CA GLN A 30 -18.87 6.17 -8.03
C GLN A 30 -18.49 5.69 -6.65
N ALA A 31 -17.62 6.42 -5.96
CA ALA A 31 -17.39 6.24 -4.54
C ALA A 31 -18.75 6.25 -3.84
N ASP A 32 -19.01 5.18 -3.09
CA ASP A 32 -20.30 4.94 -2.46
C ASP A 32 -20.62 6.07 -1.48
N SER A 33 -21.79 6.72 -1.69
CA SER A 33 -22.30 7.76 -0.80
C SER A 33 -22.73 7.24 0.58
N THR A 34 -22.59 5.94 0.85
CA THR A 34 -22.90 5.29 2.13
C THR A 34 -21.70 5.13 3.06
N LEU A 35 -20.46 5.26 2.56
CA LEU A 35 -19.33 5.54 3.42
C LEU A 35 -19.46 7.01 3.80
N GLY A 36 -20.02 7.30 4.98
CA GLY A 36 -19.86 8.61 5.60
C GLY A 36 -18.40 9.00 5.38
N THR A 37 -18.15 10.18 4.80
CA THR A 37 -16.85 10.50 4.23
C THR A 37 -15.79 10.11 5.27
N PHE A 38 -14.70 9.46 4.90
CA PHE A 38 -13.63 9.11 5.85
C PHE A 38 -13.20 10.36 6.63
N CYS A 39 -13.34 11.53 6.03
CA CYS A 39 -13.14 12.85 6.61
C CYS A 39 -13.94 13.10 7.90
N ASP A 40 -15.15 12.57 8.01
CA ASP A 40 -16.01 12.75 9.19
C ASP A 40 -15.46 11.98 10.42
N ARG A 41 -14.51 11.08 10.21
CA ARG A 41 -13.83 10.31 11.25
C ARG A 41 -12.54 10.95 11.75
N LEU A 42 -12.11 12.05 11.11
CA LEU A 42 -10.87 12.75 11.45
C LEU A 42 -11.12 13.87 12.49
N PRO A 43 -10.17 14.13 13.39
CA PRO A 43 -8.99 13.29 13.66
C PRO A 43 -9.42 11.97 14.30
N ARG A 44 -8.76 10.88 13.92
CA ARG A 44 -9.01 9.59 14.59
C ARG A 44 -8.65 9.68 16.08
N PRO A 45 -9.42 9.03 16.98
CA PRO A 45 -9.19 9.13 18.43
C PRO A 45 -7.77 8.74 18.84
N GLU A 46 -7.15 7.76 18.14
CA GLU A 46 -5.81 7.26 18.41
C GLU A 46 -4.74 8.32 18.17
N PHE A 47 -4.92 9.15 17.12
CA PHE A 47 -4.02 10.27 16.84
C PHE A 47 -4.32 11.49 17.71
N ALA A 48 -5.60 11.72 18.04
CA ALA A 48 -5.99 12.83 18.91
C ALA A 48 -5.40 12.71 20.33
N ALA A 49 -4.99 11.51 20.74
CA ALA A 49 -4.31 11.25 22.02
C ALA A 49 -2.80 11.51 21.99
N LEU A 50 -2.22 11.81 20.84
CA LEU A 50 -0.78 12.04 20.64
C LEU A 50 -0.49 13.52 20.40
N ASP A 51 0.70 13.96 20.84
CA ASP A 51 1.18 15.30 20.53
C ASP A 51 1.70 15.37 19.09
N LYS A 52 1.13 16.29 18.30
CA LYS A 52 1.57 16.53 16.94
C LYS A 52 2.96 17.16 16.95
N HIS A 53 3.91 16.54 16.25
CA HIS A 53 5.29 17.01 16.17
C HIS A 53 5.43 18.25 15.28
N GLY A 54 6.39 19.13 15.61
CA GLY A 54 6.64 20.37 14.88
C GLY A 54 7.16 20.21 13.44
N ALA A 55 7.47 18.98 13.00
CA ALA A 55 7.81 18.67 11.62
C ALA A 55 6.58 18.44 10.72
N SER A 56 5.37 18.48 11.27
CA SER A 56 4.11 18.43 10.50
C SER A 56 3.99 19.62 9.54
N ASP A 57 3.23 19.44 8.47
CA ASP A 57 2.89 20.49 7.53
C ASP A 57 1.40 20.39 7.11
N ASP A 58 1.01 21.05 6.03
CA ASP A 58 -0.40 21.08 5.59
C ASP A 58 -0.90 19.75 5.04
N TRP A 59 0.03 18.83 4.68
CA TRP A 59 -0.32 17.51 4.14
C TRP A 59 -0.04 16.38 5.13
N PHE A 60 1.13 16.41 5.80
CA PHE A 60 1.56 15.36 6.71
C PHE A 60 1.36 15.77 8.17
N GLU A 61 0.76 14.89 8.95
CA GLU A 61 0.82 14.96 10.42
C GLU A 61 1.89 13.99 10.93
N VAL A 62 2.77 14.48 11.80
CA VAL A 62 3.88 13.69 12.35
C VAL A 62 3.67 13.50 13.84
N TYR A 63 3.87 12.27 14.30
CA TYR A 63 3.75 11.89 15.70
C TYR A 63 4.91 10.99 16.12
N GLU A 64 5.61 11.33 17.21
CA GLU A 64 6.60 10.42 17.81
C GLU A 64 5.86 9.43 18.72
N VAL A 65 5.56 8.23 18.20
CA VAL A 65 4.80 7.21 18.93
C VAL A 65 5.64 6.42 19.92
N ARG A 66 6.95 6.35 19.71
CA ARG A 66 7.96 5.79 20.62
C ARG A 66 9.27 6.56 20.38
N PRO A 67 10.20 6.59 21.34
CA PRO A 67 11.49 7.25 21.15
C PRO A 67 12.16 6.84 19.85
N GLY A 68 12.40 7.81 18.95
CA GLY A 68 12.97 7.60 17.63
C GLY A 68 12.10 6.81 16.65
N THR A 69 10.80 6.72 16.87
CA THR A 69 9.85 6.06 15.97
C THR A 69 8.71 7.03 15.65
N PHE A 70 8.68 7.53 14.42
CA PHE A 70 7.75 8.56 14.00
C PHE A 70 6.75 7.98 13.00
N ALA A 71 5.46 8.21 13.27
CA ALA A 71 4.38 8.05 12.30
C ALA A 71 4.29 9.34 11.48
N ILE A 72 4.50 9.24 10.17
CA ILE A 72 4.26 10.32 9.19
C ILE A 72 2.98 9.96 8.48
N TYR A 73 1.90 10.61 8.85
CA TYR A 73 0.53 10.26 8.52
C TYR A 73 -0.05 11.20 7.47
N GLU A 74 -0.77 10.66 6.48
CA GLU A 74 -1.49 11.39 5.43
C GLU A 74 -3.01 11.41 5.71
N PRO A 75 -3.52 12.22 6.67
CA PRO A 75 -4.92 12.17 7.10
C PRO A 75 -5.92 12.64 6.04
N TRP A 76 -5.48 13.44 5.06
CA TRP A 76 -6.36 14.11 4.13
C TRP A 76 -6.66 13.32 2.86
N GLN A 77 -6.04 12.14 2.72
CA GLN A 77 -6.20 11.20 1.62
C GLN A 77 -6.80 9.88 2.16
N TRP A 78 -7.74 9.30 1.44
CA TRP A 78 -8.63 8.23 1.90
C TRP A 78 -7.93 6.92 2.35
N GLN A 79 -6.73 6.68 1.85
CA GLN A 79 -5.89 5.56 2.30
C GLN A 79 -5.39 5.75 3.73
N GLU A 80 -5.33 7.01 4.19
CA GLU A 80 -4.83 7.35 5.53
C GLU A 80 -3.49 6.64 5.84
N VAL A 81 -2.56 6.68 4.87
CA VAL A 81 -1.27 5.97 4.95
C VAL A 81 -0.41 6.53 6.07
N ILE A 82 0.28 5.64 6.75
CA ILE A 82 1.30 5.94 7.76
C ILE A 82 2.65 5.43 7.25
N SER A 83 3.52 6.35 6.92
CA SER A 83 4.93 6.08 6.66
C SER A 83 5.71 6.12 7.97
N TRP A 84 6.61 5.18 8.19
CA TRP A 84 7.32 5.04 9.46
C TRP A 84 8.78 5.46 9.35
N LEU A 85 9.19 6.52 10.06
CA LEU A 85 10.60 6.84 10.21
C LEU A 85 11.13 6.23 11.51
N ILE A 86 12.14 5.36 11.39
CA ILE A 86 12.76 4.63 12.49
C ILE A 86 14.21 5.11 12.60
N VAL A 87 14.50 5.85 13.67
CA VAL A 87 15.80 6.51 13.88
C VAL A 87 16.65 5.69 14.85
N GLY A 88 17.83 5.28 14.43
CA GLY A 88 18.88 4.70 15.28
C GLY A 88 19.99 5.72 15.58
N ASP A 89 21.11 5.24 16.11
CA ASP A 89 22.23 6.13 16.49
C ASP A 89 23.06 6.61 15.31
N THR A 90 23.10 5.85 14.21
CA THR A 90 23.99 6.10 13.06
C THR A 90 23.31 6.16 11.72
N ARG A 91 22.10 5.63 11.61
CA ARG A 91 21.27 5.61 10.40
C ARG A 91 19.80 5.72 10.77
N ALA A 92 18.97 6.12 9.82
CA ALA A 92 17.52 6.02 9.93
C ALA A 92 16.95 5.21 8.76
N LEU A 93 15.81 4.59 8.99
CA LEU A 93 15.06 3.86 7.97
C LEU A 93 13.68 4.47 7.84
N ILE A 94 13.24 4.70 6.60
CA ILE A 94 11.84 4.96 6.31
C ILE A 94 11.20 3.68 5.76
N PHE A 95 10.10 3.26 6.39
CA PHE A 95 9.28 2.13 6.00
C PHE A 95 7.96 2.63 5.47
N ASP A 96 7.76 2.46 4.16
CA ASP A 96 6.75 3.11 3.33
C ASP A 96 6.96 4.64 3.21
N ASN A 97 6.42 5.24 2.17
CA ASN A 97 6.58 6.68 1.94
C ASN A 97 5.41 7.32 1.16
N GLY A 98 4.22 6.76 1.38
CA GLY A 98 2.96 7.39 1.03
C GLY A 98 2.63 7.39 -0.46
N ASN A 99 1.58 8.15 -0.79
CA ASN A 99 1.00 8.27 -2.13
C ASN A 99 1.88 9.07 -3.11
N GLY A 100 2.89 9.79 -2.64
CA GLY A 100 3.71 10.67 -3.49
C GLY A 100 2.98 11.93 -3.98
N ILE A 101 1.91 12.33 -3.30
CA ILE A 101 1.19 13.59 -3.57
C ILE A 101 1.96 14.77 -3.01
N ALA A 102 2.51 14.66 -1.81
CA ALA A 102 3.35 15.67 -1.19
C ALA A 102 4.79 15.17 -0.99
N ASP A 103 5.69 16.07 -0.67
CA ASP A 103 7.13 15.77 -0.52
C ASP A 103 7.45 15.24 0.87
N ILE A 104 7.29 13.94 1.07
CA ILE A 104 7.66 13.27 2.32
C ILE A 104 9.15 13.41 2.65
N ARG A 105 10.02 13.55 1.64
CA ARG A 105 11.46 13.69 1.87
C ARG A 105 11.76 14.95 2.69
N SER A 106 11.07 16.04 2.43
CA SER A 106 11.23 17.29 3.19
C SER A 106 10.79 17.13 4.65
N VAL A 107 9.79 16.29 4.94
CA VAL A 107 9.37 15.96 6.32
C VAL A 107 10.46 15.16 7.02
N VAL A 108 10.98 14.13 6.37
CA VAL A 108 12.04 13.26 6.92
C VAL A 108 13.30 14.09 7.22
N ASP A 109 13.70 15.02 6.32
CA ASP A 109 14.86 15.88 6.51
C ASP A 109 14.69 16.88 7.70
N ARG A 110 13.45 17.19 8.11
CA ARG A 110 13.18 17.96 9.34
C ARG A 110 13.31 17.10 10.62
N LEU A 111 13.18 15.77 10.51
CA LEU A 111 13.21 14.85 11.64
C LEU A 111 14.62 14.30 11.92
N THR A 112 15.43 14.11 10.88
CA THR A 112 16.77 13.52 11.03
C THR A 112 17.74 14.02 9.97
N GLY A 113 19.01 14.17 10.35
CA GLY A 113 20.13 14.39 9.42
C GLY A 113 20.98 13.14 9.18
N LEU A 114 20.55 11.98 9.68
CA LEU A 114 21.30 10.72 9.53
C LEU A 114 21.18 10.16 8.10
N PRO A 115 22.14 9.33 7.66
CA PRO A 115 22.00 8.57 6.42
C PRO A 115 20.71 7.76 6.42
N LEU A 116 19.94 7.86 5.31
CA LEU A 116 18.64 7.23 5.17
C LEU A 116 18.71 5.97 4.32
N THR A 117 18.04 4.93 4.77
CA THR A 117 17.70 3.73 4.01
C THR A 117 16.18 3.66 3.87
N VAL A 118 15.68 3.23 2.74
CA VAL A 118 14.25 3.02 2.48
C VAL A 118 14.00 1.53 2.31
N THR A 119 12.92 1.03 2.87
CA THR A 119 12.27 -0.19 2.39
C THR A 119 10.77 -0.02 2.50
N ASN A 120 10.01 -0.78 1.71
CA ASN A 120 8.56 -0.66 1.74
C ASN A 120 7.97 -2.00 2.19
N SER A 121 6.84 -1.94 2.87
CA SER A 121 6.09 -3.11 3.27
C SER A 121 5.70 -3.97 2.07
N HIS A 122 5.34 -3.30 0.98
CA HIS A 122 5.03 -3.88 -0.33
C HIS A 122 5.02 -2.78 -1.41
N ARG A 123 4.63 -3.11 -2.64
CA ARG A 123 4.75 -2.19 -3.78
C ARG A 123 3.40 -1.73 -4.36
N HIS A 124 2.35 -1.57 -3.55
CA HIS A 124 1.20 -0.76 -3.96
C HIS A 124 1.58 0.71 -4.01
N ALA A 125 0.85 1.49 -4.81
CA ALA A 125 1.25 2.85 -5.15
C ALA A 125 1.32 3.79 -3.94
N ASP A 126 0.43 3.60 -2.99
CA ASP A 126 0.31 4.36 -1.75
C ASP A 126 1.42 4.08 -0.71
N HIS A 127 2.24 3.05 -0.92
CA HIS A 127 3.41 2.73 -0.07
C HIS A 127 4.74 3.14 -0.70
N VAL A 128 4.76 3.39 -2.02
CA VAL A 128 6.01 3.64 -2.77
C VAL A 128 6.00 4.96 -3.54
N GLY A 129 4.94 5.78 -3.38
CA GLY A 129 4.77 7.02 -4.13
C GLY A 129 5.91 8.02 -3.97
N GLY A 130 6.50 8.08 -2.76
CA GLY A 130 7.65 8.93 -2.44
C GLY A 130 9.01 8.32 -2.78
N ASN A 131 9.11 7.06 -3.23
CA ASN A 131 10.39 6.36 -3.47
C ASN A 131 11.33 7.13 -4.41
N HIS A 132 10.79 7.82 -5.41
CA HIS A 132 11.58 8.60 -6.37
C HIS A 132 12.45 9.70 -5.74
N ALA A 133 12.18 10.10 -4.50
CA ALA A 133 12.96 11.10 -3.75
C ALA A 133 14.14 10.49 -2.97
N PHE A 134 14.33 9.17 -3.03
CA PHE A 134 15.35 8.44 -2.29
C PHE A 134 16.26 7.65 -3.22
N VAL A 135 17.43 7.23 -2.71
CA VAL A 135 18.46 6.51 -3.49
C VAL A 135 18.70 5.10 -2.96
N GLU A 136 18.83 4.93 -1.65
CA GLU A 136 19.07 3.63 -1.02
C GLU A 136 17.73 2.93 -0.73
N ILE A 137 17.12 2.30 -1.75
CA ILE A 137 15.85 1.58 -1.62
C ILE A 137 16.13 0.08 -1.64
N LEU A 138 15.89 -0.56 -0.50
CA LEU A 138 15.97 -2.02 -0.36
C LEU A 138 14.66 -2.67 -0.84
N SER A 139 14.77 -3.83 -1.50
CA SER A 139 13.62 -4.52 -2.12
C SER A 139 13.79 -6.03 -2.06
N THR A 140 12.71 -6.77 -2.09
CA THR A 140 12.69 -8.24 -2.25
C THR A 140 13.26 -8.70 -3.58
N MET A 141 13.28 -7.81 -4.61
CA MET A 141 13.78 -8.08 -5.96
C MET A 141 13.05 -9.23 -6.67
N ASP A 142 11.78 -9.47 -6.34
CA ASP A 142 10.89 -10.33 -7.13
C ASP A 142 10.33 -9.58 -8.35
N ASP A 143 9.67 -10.31 -9.25
CA ASP A 143 9.17 -9.75 -10.52
C ASP A 143 8.13 -8.64 -10.29
N PHE A 144 7.31 -8.74 -9.24
CA PHE A 144 6.32 -7.72 -8.90
C PHE A 144 7.00 -6.42 -8.45
N ALA A 145 7.95 -6.52 -7.52
CA ALA A 145 8.72 -5.37 -7.04
C ALA A 145 9.52 -4.69 -8.15
N ILE A 146 10.15 -5.48 -9.03
CA ILE A 146 10.90 -4.97 -10.19
C ILE A 146 9.95 -4.25 -11.17
N ALA A 147 8.80 -4.84 -11.48
CA ALA A 147 7.82 -4.22 -12.38
C ALA A 147 7.30 -2.90 -11.82
N ARG A 148 6.95 -2.85 -10.53
CA ARG A 148 6.45 -1.64 -9.87
C ARG A 148 7.49 -0.52 -9.80
N SER A 149 8.78 -0.86 -9.69
CA SER A 149 9.86 0.13 -9.69
C SER A 149 9.98 0.92 -11.00
N GLN A 150 9.41 0.42 -12.09
CA GLN A 150 9.34 1.12 -13.38
C GLN A 150 8.28 2.24 -13.40
N GLY A 151 7.49 2.35 -12.33
CA GLY A 151 6.41 3.33 -12.19
C GLY A 151 5.09 2.89 -12.78
N LEU A 152 4.07 3.72 -12.56
CA LEU A 152 2.71 3.55 -13.08
C LEU A 152 2.22 4.87 -13.70
N PRO A 153 1.49 4.82 -14.84
CA PRO A 153 0.90 6.01 -15.44
C PRO A 153 -0.28 6.54 -14.60
N TYR A 154 -0.74 7.76 -14.92
CA TYR A 154 -1.87 8.40 -14.27
C TYR A 154 -3.10 7.50 -14.18
N GLU A 155 -3.45 6.84 -15.26
CA GLU A 155 -4.66 6.01 -15.39
C GLU A 155 -4.70 4.85 -14.37
N ALA A 156 -3.54 4.40 -13.91
CA ALA A 156 -3.43 3.32 -12.91
C ALA A 156 -3.49 3.81 -11.46
N VAL A 157 -3.42 5.13 -11.23
CA VAL A 157 -3.38 5.75 -9.89
C VAL A 157 -4.31 6.97 -9.79
N ALA A 158 -5.20 7.16 -10.78
CA ALA A 158 -6.07 8.33 -10.87
C ALA A 158 -7.03 8.44 -9.67
N ASP A 159 -7.46 7.31 -9.14
CA ASP A 159 -8.40 7.24 -8.01
C ASP A 159 -7.79 7.85 -6.75
N GLU A 160 -6.45 7.80 -6.59
CA GLU A 160 -5.75 8.35 -5.41
C GLU A 160 -5.83 9.88 -5.32
N VAL A 161 -6.07 10.55 -6.43
CA VAL A 161 -6.17 12.02 -6.53
C VAL A 161 -7.54 12.50 -6.97
N SER A 162 -8.53 11.60 -6.96
CA SER A 162 -9.92 11.97 -7.26
C SER A 162 -10.48 12.89 -6.15
N PRO A 163 -11.47 13.75 -6.44
CA PRO A 163 -12.09 14.58 -5.40
C PRO A 163 -12.68 13.78 -4.24
N GLN A 164 -13.10 12.54 -4.48
CA GLN A 164 -13.64 11.63 -3.47
C GLN A 164 -12.58 11.03 -2.57
N ALA A 165 -11.33 11.00 -3.04
CA ALA A 165 -10.18 10.49 -2.29
C ALA A 165 -9.60 11.51 -1.29
N LEU A 166 -10.09 12.76 -1.27
CA LEU A 166 -9.47 13.87 -0.57
C LEU A 166 -10.47 14.58 0.34
N CYS A 167 -10.08 14.83 1.59
CA CYS A 167 -10.85 15.67 2.52
C CYS A 167 -10.72 17.16 2.23
N HIS A 168 -9.53 17.55 1.82
CA HIS A 168 -9.21 18.92 1.40
C HIS A 168 -8.70 18.83 -0.04
N GLY A 169 -8.51 19.86 -0.75
CA GLY A 169 -7.94 19.80 -2.09
C GLY A 169 -6.51 19.22 -2.08
N LEU A 170 -5.98 18.97 -3.27
CA LEU A 170 -4.55 18.66 -3.45
C LEU A 170 -3.68 19.83 -2.97
N PRO A 171 -2.41 19.59 -2.62
CA PRO A 171 -1.48 20.66 -2.26
C PRO A 171 -1.41 21.76 -3.32
N ASP A 172 -1.16 23.01 -2.90
CA ASP A 172 -1.10 24.16 -3.79
C ASP A 172 -0.14 23.90 -4.97
N GLY A 173 -0.65 24.15 -6.19
CA GLY A 173 0.10 23.94 -7.42
C GLY A 173 0.20 22.47 -7.90
N TYR A 174 -0.28 21.51 -7.15
CA TYR A 174 -0.32 20.11 -7.59
C TYR A 174 -1.41 19.90 -8.64
N GLN A 175 -1.07 19.23 -9.72
CA GLN A 175 -2.01 18.94 -10.82
C GLN A 175 -2.39 17.47 -10.79
N ALA A 176 -3.67 17.15 -10.55
CA ALA A 176 -4.16 15.77 -10.49
C ALA A 176 -3.74 14.94 -11.71
N LEU A 177 -3.87 15.47 -12.92
CA LEU A 177 -3.46 14.79 -14.15
C LEU A 177 -1.95 14.54 -14.28
N SER A 178 -1.13 15.14 -13.41
CA SER A 178 0.31 14.86 -13.35
C SER A 178 0.66 13.74 -12.38
N HIS A 179 -0.30 13.29 -11.58
CA HIS A 179 -0.10 12.22 -10.61
C HIS A 179 0.28 10.92 -11.32
N ARG A 180 1.28 10.24 -10.80
CA ARG A 180 1.80 8.97 -11.31
C ARG A 180 2.74 8.36 -10.29
N LEU A 181 2.87 7.07 -10.27
CA LEU A 181 4.01 6.45 -9.61
C LEU A 181 5.25 6.69 -10.48
N ARG A 182 6.20 7.49 -9.98
CA ARG A 182 7.45 7.78 -10.70
C ARG A 182 8.38 6.56 -10.60
N PRO A 183 9.16 6.25 -11.66
CA PRO A 183 10.21 5.24 -11.57
C PRO A 183 11.22 5.57 -10.46
N TYR A 184 11.72 4.53 -9.79
CA TYR A 184 12.70 4.66 -8.73
C TYR A 184 13.74 3.55 -8.77
N PRO A 185 14.98 3.78 -8.29
CA PRO A 185 16.02 2.77 -8.30
C PRO A 185 15.75 1.73 -7.21
N LEU A 186 16.14 0.48 -7.47
CA LEU A 186 16.31 -0.54 -6.45
C LEU A 186 17.81 -0.67 -6.17
N TYR A 187 18.20 -0.52 -4.90
CA TYR A 187 19.60 -0.42 -4.50
C TYR A 187 20.19 -1.77 -4.12
N ASP A 188 19.51 -2.49 -3.20
CA ASP A 188 19.98 -3.77 -2.71
C ASP A 188 18.81 -4.67 -2.30
N ARG A 189 19.10 -5.96 -2.09
CA ARG A 189 18.10 -6.97 -1.79
C ARG A 189 17.88 -7.15 -0.29
N VAL A 190 16.59 -7.16 0.12
CA VAL A 190 16.17 -7.74 1.40
C VAL A 190 15.53 -9.11 1.18
N TYR A 191 15.63 -9.96 2.17
CA TYR A 191 15.07 -11.31 2.19
C TYR A 191 14.65 -11.66 3.62
N ASP A 192 13.90 -12.73 3.75
CA ASP A 192 13.44 -13.21 5.05
C ASP A 192 14.60 -13.45 6.03
N GLY A 193 14.52 -12.86 7.22
CA GLY A 193 15.58 -12.89 8.23
C GLY A 193 16.73 -11.90 7.99
N ALA A 194 16.71 -11.11 6.90
CA ALA A 194 17.69 -10.02 6.73
C ALA A 194 17.61 -9.03 7.87
N ARG A 195 18.76 -8.46 8.26
CA ARG A 195 18.87 -7.51 9.38
C ARG A 195 19.32 -6.15 8.86
N ILE A 196 18.60 -5.12 9.26
CA ILE A 196 18.92 -3.73 8.94
C ILE A 196 19.41 -3.07 10.23
N GLU A 197 20.69 -2.75 10.27
CA GLU A 197 21.36 -2.16 11.44
C GLU A 197 21.30 -0.62 11.35
N LEU A 198 20.71 0.02 12.36
CA LEU A 198 20.57 1.48 12.42
C LEU A 198 21.51 2.15 13.44
N GLY A 199 22.31 1.33 14.13
CA GLY A 199 23.06 1.76 15.32
C GLY A 199 22.13 1.79 16.54
N GLY A 200 22.40 0.90 17.51
CA GLY A 200 21.55 0.73 18.70
C GLY A 200 20.19 0.05 18.44
N ARG A 201 19.71 0.06 17.22
CA ARG A 201 18.46 -0.60 16.79
C ARG A 201 18.71 -1.55 15.62
N VAL A 202 18.02 -2.69 15.63
CA VAL A 202 18.13 -3.71 14.60
C VAL A 202 16.73 -4.14 14.16
N LEU A 203 16.45 -4.02 12.89
CA LEU A 203 15.18 -4.42 12.29
C LEU A 203 15.41 -5.72 11.50
N GLU A 204 14.65 -6.75 11.83
CA GLU A 204 14.63 -8.02 11.09
C GLU A 204 13.50 -8.00 10.06
N VAL A 205 13.81 -8.33 8.83
CA VAL A 205 12.81 -8.48 7.76
C VAL A 205 12.10 -9.82 7.91
N ILE A 206 10.78 -9.78 7.94
CA ILE A 206 9.92 -10.97 7.97
C ILE A 206 9.13 -10.98 6.66
N ALA A 207 9.39 -11.95 5.77
CA ALA A 207 8.60 -12.13 4.57
C ALA A 207 7.19 -12.59 4.93
N ILE A 208 6.18 -11.88 4.45
CA ILE A 208 4.76 -12.11 4.71
C ILE A 208 3.93 -11.97 3.43
N PRO A 209 4.26 -12.73 2.35
CA PRO A 209 3.52 -12.64 1.09
C PRO A 209 2.02 -12.94 1.28
N GLY A 210 1.22 -12.52 0.31
CA GLY A 210 -0.20 -12.84 0.24
C GLY A 210 -1.10 -11.65 -0.02
N HIS A 211 -0.92 -10.49 0.64
CA HIS A 211 -1.53 -9.25 0.19
C HIS A 211 -0.92 -8.86 -1.17
N THR A 212 0.41 -8.87 -1.24
CA THR A 212 1.20 -8.91 -2.46
C THR A 212 2.32 -9.95 -2.34
N PRO A 213 2.94 -10.40 -3.45
CA PRO A 213 4.05 -11.37 -3.41
C PRO A 213 5.29 -10.85 -2.67
N ASP A 214 5.53 -9.54 -2.71
CA ASP A 214 6.68 -8.86 -2.13
C ASP A 214 6.46 -8.35 -0.70
N SER A 215 5.32 -8.66 -0.07
CA SER A 215 4.98 -8.16 1.26
C SER A 215 5.98 -8.58 2.33
N ILE A 216 6.43 -7.61 3.12
CA ILE A 216 7.31 -7.80 4.28
C ILE A 216 6.79 -7.06 5.51
N ALA A 217 7.14 -7.56 6.69
CA ALA A 217 7.07 -6.85 7.96
C ALA A 217 8.48 -6.56 8.47
N LEU A 218 8.62 -5.59 9.37
CA LEU A 218 9.85 -5.35 10.12
C LEU A 218 9.63 -5.67 11.59
N LEU A 219 10.55 -6.44 12.17
CA LEU A 219 10.52 -6.83 13.57
C LEU A 219 11.74 -6.26 14.31
N GLU A 220 11.51 -5.44 15.32
CA GLU A 220 12.53 -5.05 16.28
C GLU A 220 12.38 -5.94 17.53
N ARG A 221 13.20 -6.99 17.62
CA ARG A 221 13.10 -7.98 18.71
C ARG A 221 13.37 -7.41 20.09
N ALA A 222 14.25 -6.40 20.18
CA ALA A 222 14.64 -5.81 21.45
C ALA A 222 13.49 -5.10 22.17
N SER A 223 12.62 -4.46 21.42
CA SER A 223 11.42 -3.72 21.91
C SER A 223 10.14 -4.54 21.80
N GLY A 224 10.12 -5.58 20.97
CA GLY A 224 8.90 -6.31 20.61
C GLY A 224 8.00 -5.52 19.66
N TYR A 225 8.54 -4.66 18.82
CA TYR A 225 7.80 -3.85 17.85
C TYR A 225 7.72 -4.54 16.49
N LEU A 226 6.54 -4.53 15.89
CA LEU A 226 6.31 -5.12 14.57
C LEU A 226 5.57 -4.12 13.67
N TRP A 227 6.19 -3.73 12.57
CA TRP A 227 5.57 -2.97 11.48
C TRP A 227 4.96 -3.94 10.48
N THR A 228 3.65 -3.88 10.27
CA THR A 228 2.87 -4.95 9.61
C THR A 228 2.56 -4.69 8.14
N GLY A 229 2.76 -3.47 7.65
CA GLY A 229 2.24 -3.08 6.33
C GLY A 229 0.74 -3.40 6.22
N ASP A 230 0.33 -3.83 5.04
CA ASP A 230 -1.07 -4.18 4.75
C ASP A 230 -1.43 -5.62 5.06
N THR A 231 -0.51 -6.41 5.56
CA THR A 231 -0.88 -7.72 6.08
C THR A 231 -1.81 -7.58 7.27
N PHE A 232 -1.68 -6.50 8.06
CA PHE A 232 -2.65 -6.16 9.09
C PHE A 232 -2.68 -4.65 9.38
N TYR A 233 -3.87 -4.07 9.41
CA TYR A 233 -4.18 -2.75 9.98
C TYR A 233 -5.62 -2.73 10.51
N MET A 234 -5.94 -1.74 11.35
CA MET A 234 -7.31 -1.52 11.85
C MET A 234 -8.12 -0.82 10.76
N GLY A 235 -9.16 -1.49 10.29
CA GLY A 235 -10.02 -1.01 9.20
C GLY A 235 -10.31 -2.11 8.19
N THR A 236 -10.60 -1.75 6.96
CA THR A 236 -10.91 -2.72 5.90
C THR A 236 -9.64 -3.17 5.20
N ILE A 237 -9.22 -4.39 5.43
CA ILE A 237 -8.02 -5.00 4.82
C ILE A 237 -8.37 -5.48 3.41
N TRP A 238 -7.66 -4.97 2.42
CA TRP A 238 -7.97 -5.18 1.00
C TRP A 238 -7.25 -6.41 0.45
N LEU A 239 -8.03 -7.42 0.04
CA LEU A 239 -7.54 -8.70 -0.48
C LEU A 239 -8.21 -9.07 -1.80
N TYR A 240 -8.38 -8.10 -2.71
CA TYR A 240 -9.07 -8.30 -3.98
C TYR A 240 -8.20 -8.05 -5.22
N ALA A 241 -6.98 -7.59 -5.04
CA ALA A 241 -6.05 -7.34 -6.13
C ALA A 241 -5.68 -8.64 -6.88
N PRO A 242 -5.31 -8.55 -8.16
CA PRO A 242 -4.91 -9.73 -8.94
C PRO A 242 -3.70 -10.49 -8.37
N GLU A 243 -2.82 -9.77 -7.71
CA GLU A 243 -1.61 -10.27 -7.06
C GLU A 243 -1.83 -10.89 -5.68
N THR A 244 -3.04 -10.80 -5.12
CA THR A 244 -3.36 -11.36 -3.81
C THR A 244 -3.42 -12.89 -3.87
N ASP A 245 -2.69 -13.57 -2.96
CA ASP A 245 -2.76 -15.00 -2.73
C ASP A 245 -3.28 -15.30 -1.32
N PHE A 246 -4.44 -15.97 -1.23
CA PHE A 246 -5.09 -16.25 0.05
C PHE A 246 -4.39 -17.33 0.88
N GLU A 247 -3.70 -18.28 0.24
CA GLU A 247 -2.96 -19.32 0.97
C GLU A 247 -1.68 -18.73 1.59
N ASP A 248 -0.93 -17.96 0.81
CA ASP A 248 0.23 -17.23 1.29
C ASP A 248 -0.16 -16.21 2.37
N TYR A 249 -1.27 -15.49 2.19
CA TYR A 249 -1.77 -14.54 3.18
C TYR A 249 -2.09 -15.23 4.52
N ARG A 250 -2.79 -16.38 4.47
CA ARG A 250 -3.09 -17.19 5.64
C ARG A 250 -1.83 -17.68 6.35
N ALA A 251 -0.86 -18.19 5.58
CA ALA A 251 0.43 -18.66 6.13
C ALA A 251 1.19 -17.53 6.80
N SER A 252 1.23 -16.35 6.16
CA SER A 252 1.83 -15.13 6.70
C SER A 252 1.15 -14.67 7.98
N LYS A 253 -0.18 -14.67 8.04
CA LYS A 253 -0.92 -14.38 9.28
C LYS A 253 -0.56 -15.36 10.40
N ALA A 254 -0.52 -16.66 10.11
CA ALA A 254 -0.15 -17.67 11.11
C ALA A 254 1.28 -17.44 11.64
N ARG A 255 2.19 -17.01 10.77
CA ARG A 255 3.56 -16.64 11.14
C ARG A 255 3.57 -15.44 12.11
N LEU A 256 2.80 -14.38 11.82
CA LEU A 256 2.70 -13.23 12.70
C LEU A 256 2.06 -13.57 14.05
N VAL A 257 1.04 -14.43 14.06
CA VAL A 257 0.43 -14.94 15.31
C VAL A 257 1.45 -15.68 16.17
N ALA A 258 2.34 -16.47 15.58
CA ALA A 258 3.41 -17.16 16.31
C ALA A 258 4.43 -16.18 16.96
N LEU A 259 4.59 -14.98 16.40
CA LEU A 259 5.43 -13.93 16.98
C LEU A 259 4.71 -13.16 18.12
N ALA A 260 3.38 -13.12 18.11
CA ALA A 260 2.57 -12.26 18.99
C ALA A 260 2.93 -12.34 20.50
N PRO A 261 3.28 -13.52 21.10
CA PRO A 261 3.66 -13.58 22.51
C PRO A 261 4.91 -12.78 22.88
N ALA A 262 5.76 -12.45 21.91
CA ALA A 262 6.99 -11.66 22.11
C ALA A 262 6.81 -10.19 21.70
N LEU A 263 5.64 -9.81 21.19
CA LEU A 263 5.36 -8.46 20.73
C LEU A 263 4.74 -7.60 21.83
N THR A 264 5.09 -6.31 21.81
CA THR A 264 4.54 -5.29 22.71
C THR A 264 3.65 -4.30 21.98
N ALA A 265 3.87 -4.09 20.67
CA ALA A 265 3.10 -3.19 19.82
C ALA A 265 3.16 -3.61 18.36
N LEU A 266 2.08 -3.32 17.61
CA LEU A 266 2.04 -3.34 16.15
C LEU A 266 1.99 -1.91 15.64
N PHE A 267 2.70 -1.64 14.56
CA PHE A 267 2.70 -0.37 13.83
C PHE A 267 2.21 -0.63 12.40
N PRO A 268 0.90 -0.49 12.15
CA PRO A 268 0.32 -0.74 10.83
C PRO A 268 0.59 0.41 9.87
N ALA A 269 0.28 0.19 8.58
CA ALA A 269 0.50 1.21 7.54
C ALA A 269 -0.70 2.13 7.31
N HIS A 270 -1.86 1.89 7.95
CA HIS A 270 -3.08 2.68 7.74
C HIS A 270 -3.85 2.93 9.02
N ASN A 271 -4.58 4.05 9.04
CA ASN A 271 -5.66 4.40 9.96
C ASN A 271 -5.27 4.64 11.43
N THR A 272 -4.48 3.78 12.03
CA THR A 272 -4.13 3.90 13.46
C THR A 272 -2.61 3.77 13.66
N PRO A 273 -2.01 4.59 14.54
CA PRO A 273 -0.57 4.57 14.72
C PRO A 273 -0.07 3.34 15.50
N GLU A 274 -0.97 2.65 16.19
CA GLU A 274 -0.62 1.48 17.00
C GLU A 274 -1.80 0.53 17.15
N ALA A 275 -1.49 -0.78 17.23
CA ALA A 275 -2.48 -1.80 17.58
C ALA A 275 -1.89 -2.80 18.58
N ASN A 276 -2.76 -3.43 19.38
CA ASN A 276 -2.35 -4.48 20.32
C ASN A 276 -2.07 -5.79 19.58
N PRO A 277 -0.94 -6.48 19.82
CA PRO A 277 -0.62 -7.74 19.16
C PRO A 277 -1.67 -8.86 19.27
N VAL A 278 -2.56 -8.82 20.25
CA VAL A 278 -3.66 -9.78 20.41
C VAL A 278 -4.58 -9.84 19.18
N VAL A 279 -4.70 -8.73 18.44
CA VAL A 279 -5.54 -8.66 17.23
C VAL A 279 -5.07 -9.57 16.09
N LEU A 280 -3.79 -9.97 16.09
CA LEU A 280 -3.25 -10.89 15.07
C LEU A 280 -3.96 -12.25 15.09
N ALA A 281 -4.22 -12.79 16.30
CA ALA A 281 -4.96 -14.03 16.45
C ALA A 281 -6.43 -13.88 16.02
N GLN A 282 -7.04 -12.75 16.33
CA GLN A 282 -8.41 -12.43 15.89
C GLN A 282 -8.46 -12.32 14.35
N ALA A 283 -7.44 -11.69 13.73
CA ALA A 283 -7.38 -11.54 12.29
C ALA A 283 -7.20 -12.89 11.57
N LEU A 284 -6.38 -13.80 12.10
CA LEU A 284 -6.25 -15.16 11.53
C LEU A 284 -7.56 -15.94 11.68
N ALA A 285 -8.16 -15.92 12.88
CA ALA A 285 -9.43 -16.62 13.11
C ALA A 285 -10.57 -16.06 12.24
N GLY A 286 -10.65 -14.73 12.08
CA GLY A 286 -11.63 -14.07 11.22
C GLY A 286 -11.40 -14.41 9.74
N PHE A 287 -10.14 -14.46 9.28
CA PHE A 287 -9.82 -14.87 7.92
C PHE A 287 -10.22 -16.34 7.64
N ASP A 288 -9.96 -17.24 8.59
CA ASP A 288 -10.37 -18.64 8.48
C ASP A 288 -11.91 -18.78 8.47
N ALA A 289 -12.61 -18.04 9.33
CA ALA A 289 -14.07 -17.99 9.39
C ALA A 289 -14.72 -17.42 8.12
N MET A 290 -14.11 -16.39 7.52
CA MET A 290 -14.51 -15.87 6.21
C MET A 290 -14.40 -16.95 5.13
N ARG A 291 -13.30 -17.71 5.10
CA ARG A 291 -13.06 -18.77 4.10
C ARG A 291 -13.95 -19.99 4.26
N SER A 292 -14.33 -20.32 5.50
CA SER A 292 -15.24 -21.43 5.79
C SER A 292 -16.73 -21.09 5.60
N GLY A 293 -17.05 -19.77 5.41
CA GLY A 293 -18.42 -19.30 5.30
C GLY A 293 -19.12 -19.11 6.65
N ASP A 294 -18.36 -19.02 7.76
CA ASP A 294 -18.90 -18.81 9.11
C ASP A 294 -19.20 -17.34 9.40
N ILE A 295 -18.78 -16.41 8.51
CA ILE A 295 -19.10 -14.99 8.56
C ILE A 295 -19.91 -14.62 7.31
N GLU A 296 -21.02 -13.92 7.49
CA GLU A 296 -21.81 -13.39 6.38
C GLU A 296 -21.08 -12.23 5.71
N ALA A 297 -21.12 -12.24 4.37
CA ALA A 297 -20.57 -11.16 3.55
C ALA A 297 -21.55 -9.99 3.50
N GLU A 298 -21.02 -8.77 3.60
CA GLU A 298 -21.74 -7.53 3.36
C GLU A 298 -21.32 -6.95 2.01
N LEU A 299 -22.30 -6.47 1.23
CA LEU A 299 -21.99 -5.82 -0.05
C LEU A 299 -21.24 -4.51 0.21
N ALA A 300 -20.06 -4.37 -0.40
CA ALA A 300 -19.24 -3.14 -0.30
C ALA A 300 -19.51 -2.22 -1.49
N TRP A 301 -18.99 -2.55 -2.65
CA TRP A 301 -19.28 -1.89 -3.92
C TRP A 301 -19.38 -2.94 -5.03
N PRO A 302 -19.80 -2.58 -6.26
CA PRO A 302 -20.03 -3.57 -7.31
C PRO A 302 -18.85 -4.51 -7.51
N GLY A 303 -19.10 -5.81 -7.34
CA GLY A 303 -18.12 -6.87 -7.52
C GLY A 303 -17.23 -7.18 -6.31
N THR A 304 -17.46 -6.51 -5.16
CA THR A 304 -16.72 -6.75 -3.91
C THR A 304 -17.65 -6.93 -2.72
N VAL A 305 -17.15 -7.62 -1.70
CA VAL A 305 -17.84 -7.84 -0.42
C VAL A 305 -16.85 -7.66 0.72
N THR A 306 -17.35 -7.20 1.87
CA THR A 306 -16.61 -7.15 3.13
C THR A 306 -17.09 -8.25 4.07
N TYR A 307 -16.15 -8.74 4.89
CA TYR A 307 -16.42 -9.68 5.98
C TYR A 307 -16.00 -9.02 7.29
N PRO A 308 -16.95 -8.56 8.13
CA PRO A 308 -16.62 -7.86 9.38
C PRO A 308 -16.03 -8.83 10.41
N VAL A 309 -14.99 -8.37 11.12
CA VAL A 309 -14.31 -9.11 12.19
C VAL A 309 -14.03 -8.15 13.35
N GLY A 310 -15.02 -7.88 14.20
CA GLY A 310 -14.89 -6.89 15.26
C GLY A 310 -14.66 -5.47 14.71
N ASP A 311 -13.51 -4.86 15.03
CA ASP A 311 -13.18 -3.48 14.65
C ASP A 311 -12.45 -3.37 13.30
N PHE A 312 -12.31 -4.46 12.56
CA PHE A 312 -11.75 -4.48 11.21
C PHE A 312 -12.57 -5.40 10.30
N SER A 313 -12.27 -5.42 9.00
CA SER A 313 -12.94 -6.29 8.03
C SER A 313 -11.97 -6.73 6.94
N PHE A 314 -12.34 -7.76 6.19
CA PHE A 314 -11.66 -8.15 4.97
C PHE A 314 -12.51 -7.80 3.75
N LEU A 315 -11.91 -7.16 2.75
CA LEU A 315 -12.51 -6.87 1.47
C LEU A 315 -11.98 -7.84 0.43
N VAL A 316 -12.87 -8.56 -0.24
CA VAL A 316 -12.50 -9.49 -1.32
C VAL A 316 -13.43 -9.33 -2.52
N LYS A 317 -13.07 -9.92 -3.65
CA LYS A 317 -13.99 -10.02 -4.79
C LYS A 317 -15.21 -10.87 -4.41
N GLN A 318 -16.38 -10.44 -4.85
CA GLN A 318 -17.60 -11.23 -4.72
C GLN A 318 -17.40 -12.61 -5.36
N GLY A 319 -17.77 -13.66 -4.67
CA GLY A 319 -17.57 -15.04 -5.15
C GLY A 319 -16.15 -15.58 -4.99
N ALA A 320 -15.24 -14.87 -4.31
CA ALA A 320 -13.85 -15.33 -4.11
C ALA A 320 -13.75 -16.72 -3.46
N PHE A 321 -14.78 -17.11 -2.69
CA PHE A 321 -14.87 -18.41 -1.98
C PHE A 321 -16.03 -19.27 -2.43
N ASP A 322 -16.77 -18.88 -3.49
CA ASP A 322 -17.83 -19.71 -4.05
C ASP A 322 -17.22 -20.97 -4.66
N ALA A 323 -17.51 -22.09 -4.02
CA ALA A 323 -17.22 -23.49 -4.40
C ALA A 323 -15.97 -23.72 -5.28
N ARG A 324 -14.85 -24.01 -4.66
CA ARG A 324 -13.78 -24.80 -5.27
C ARG A 324 -14.01 -26.28 -5.06
#